data_215bef55998a5eb7f5e337db7c8e598f
#
_entry.id   215bef55998a5eb7f5e337db7c8e598f
#
_cell.length_a   1.000
_cell.length_b   1.000
_cell.length_c   1.000
_cell.angle_alpha   90.00
_cell.angle_beta   90.00
_cell.angle_gamma   90.00
#
_symmetry.space_group_name_H-M   'P 1'
#
loop_
_entity.id
_entity.type
_entity.pdbx_description
1 polymer ?
#
loop_
_entity_poly.entity_id
_entity_poly.type
_entity_poly.pdbx_seq_one_letter_code
_entity_poly.pdbx_strand_id
1 'polypeptide(L)'
;MAGMLGAAAASEIKFGANMTGLTFHVSRSLAATMEPGDEIVVTGLDHHGNVDPWLRIAADRGLTVRTWEPRLDDCTLDLAGLDALLGPRTKLVAVGWASNAVGTINPVAEIVRRAHAAGAWTYVDAVHAAPHLPIDVRALGTDFLACSTYKFFGPHAGVLYGRSEVLDSLPTYKLIPAHDRFETGTQNHEGLAGVVAAVDYLAAVGVSHGGAPSGAPIGERIRAAMTAIRHYEMELYGRLVDGLDAIDGLRLYGITDRARFADRTPTAALTVDGLAPRAISEALGRDGIATWDGDFYATGLIARLGLADSGGVVRIGLTHYNTAEEVDRVVASIARVAEATPVG
;
A
#
# COMPACT_ATOMS: atom_id res chain seq x y z
N MET A 1 15.97 8.35 3.07
CA MET A 1 15.12 7.28 2.46
C MET A 1 15.84 5.93 2.39
N ALA A 2 17.11 5.84 1.93
CA ALA A 2 17.80 4.54 1.89
C ALA A 2 17.77 3.80 3.23
N GLY A 3 18.08 4.49 4.34
CA GLY A 3 17.98 3.91 5.69
C GLY A 3 16.56 3.47 6.09
N MET A 4 15.52 4.19 5.64
CA MET A 4 14.12 3.83 5.92
C MET A 4 13.70 2.56 5.17
N LEU A 5 14.10 2.42 3.91
CA LEU A 5 13.73 1.28 3.08
C LEU A 5 14.71 0.10 3.20
N GLY A 6 15.82 0.24 3.91
CA GLY A 6 16.85 -0.79 4.02
C GLY A 6 17.67 -0.98 2.74
N ALA A 7 17.70 0.01 1.85
CA ALA A 7 18.50 -0.03 0.62
C ALA A 7 20.00 -0.05 0.91
N ALA A 8 20.79 -0.66 0.03
CA ALA A 8 22.23 -0.78 0.17
C ALA A 8 22.94 0.55 -0.10
N ALA A 9 22.42 1.36 -1.01
CA ALA A 9 22.99 2.63 -1.41
C ALA A 9 21.92 3.70 -1.66
N ALA A 10 22.28 4.96 -1.51
CA ALA A 10 21.39 6.08 -1.83
C ALA A 10 21.05 6.14 -3.32
N SER A 11 21.93 5.65 -4.19
CA SER A 11 21.73 5.57 -5.64
C SER A 11 20.59 4.63 -6.07
N GLU A 12 20.15 3.73 -5.18
CA GLU A 12 18.99 2.87 -5.40
C GLU A 12 17.65 3.58 -5.17
N ILE A 13 17.69 4.79 -4.60
CA ILE A 13 16.49 5.60 -4.31
C ILE A 13 16.33 6.68 -5.36
N LYS A 14 15.13 6.78 -5.92
CA LYS A 14 14.73 7.79 -6.90
C LYS A 14 13.51 8.54 -6.43
N PHE A 15 13.45 9.84 -6.73
CA PHE A 15 12.33 10.69 -6.36
C PHE A 15 11.50 11.10 -7.57
N GLY A 16 10.22 11.32 -7.33
CA GLY A 16 9.26 11.83 -8.29
C GLY A 16 8.09 12.52 -7.60
N ALA A 17 7.08 12.92 -8.36
CA ALA A 17 5.93 13.63 -7.81
C ALA A 17 5.08 12.74 -6.87
N ASN A 18 4.93 11.46 -7.22
CA ASN A 18 4.18 10.45 -6.46
C ASN A 18 4.51 9.05 -7.00
N MET A 19 4.06 8.01 -6.28
CA MET A 19 4.25 6.61 -6.71
C MET A 19 3.69 6.36 -8.11
N THR A 20 2.48 6.79 -8.41
CA THR A 20 1.80 6.53 -9.70
C THR A 20 2.63 7.06 -10.89
N GLY A 21 3.15 8.28 -10.79
CA GLY A 21 4.01 8.87 -11.82
C GLY A 21 5.31 8.08 -12.01
N LEU A 22 5.91 7.60 -10.92
CA LEU A 22 7.08 6.73 -10.96
C LEU A 22 6.76 5.37 -11.59
N THR A 23 5.59 4.77 -11.27
CA THR A 23 5.15 3.51 -11.88
C THR A 23 4.96 3.66 -13.39
N PHE A 24 4.36 4.76 -13.86
CA PHE A 24 4.26 5.06 -15.29
C PHE A 24 5.62 5.23 -15.96
N HIS A 25 6.61 5.80 -15.27
CA HIS A 25 7.98 5.91 -15.79
C HIS A 25 8.64 4.53 -15.90
N VAL A 26 8.64 3.76 -14.80
CA VAL A 26 9.26 2.42 -14.75
C VAL A 26 8.60 1.47 -15.73
N SER A 27 7.27 1.52 -15.88
CA SER A 27 6.54 0.64 -16.81
C SER A 27 7.03 0.79 -18.26
N ARG A 28 7.32 2.01 -18.70
CA ARG A 28 7.87 2.25 -20.04
C ARG A 28 9.28 1.69 -20.20
N SER A 29 10.11 1.85 -19.18
CA SER A 29 11.49 1.35 -19.18
C SER A 29 11.52 -0.19 -19.20
N LEU A 30 10.69 -0.84 -18.38
CA LEU A 30 10.56 -2.29 -18.36
C LEU A 30 9.99 -2.84 -19.67
N ALA A 31 8.91 -2.27 -20.17
CA ALA A 31 8.29 -2.74 -21.41
C ALA A 31 9.17 -2.55 -22.64
N ALA A 32 10.14 -1.65 -22.62
CA ALA A 32 11.12 -1.51 -23.70
C ALA A 32 12.08 -2.72 -23.81
N THR A 33 12.16 -3.56 -22.78
CA THR A 33 12.93 -4.82 -22.77
C THR A 33 12.09 -6.07 -22.99
N MET A 34 10.77 -5.91 -23.20
CA MET A 34 9.82 -7.01 -23.41
C MET A 34 9.41 -7.13 -24.87
N GLU A 35 9.04 -8.35 -25.26
CA GLU A 35 8.57 -8.68 -26.60
C GLU A 35 7.03 -8.82 -26.62
N PRO A 36 6.37 -8.59 -27.78
CA PRO A 36 4.94 -8.86 -27.90
C PRO A 36 4.56 -10.27 -27.46
N GLY A 37 3.53 -10.39 -26.62
CA GLY A 37 3.09 -11.65 -26.02
C GLY A 37 3.78 -12.01 -24.72
N ASP A 38 4.79 -11.25 -24.25
CA ASP A 38 5.26 -11.36 -22.87
C ASP A 38 4.15 -10.97 -21.89
N GLU A 39 4.23 -11.48 -20.66
CA GLU A 39 3.15 -11.39 -19.70
C GLU A 39 3.54 -10.56 -18.47
N ILE A 40 2.58 -9.78 -18.00
CA ILE A 40 2.64 -9.01 -16.75
C ILE A 40 1.52 -9.52 -15.85
N VAL A 41 1.83 -9.89 -14.60
CA VAL A 41 0.83 -10.23 -13.58
C VAL A 41 0.56 -9.00 -12.72
N VAL A 42 -0.72 -8.62 -12.61
CA VAL A 42 -1.23 -7.60 -11.68
C VAL A 42 -2.24 -8.24 -10.74
N THR A 43 -2.69 -7.53 -9.69
CA THR A 43 -3.70 -8.09 -8.79
C THR A 43 -5.04 -7.37 -8.88
N GLY A 44 -6.13 -8.08 -8.63
CA GLY A 44 -7.48 -7.53 -8.46
C GLY A 44 -7.69 -6.87 -7.08
N LEU A 45 -6.68 -6.90 -6.21
CA LEU A 45 -6.70 -6.31 -4.86
C LEU A 45 -6.12 -4.89 -4.82
N ASP A 46 -5.31 -4.53 -5.81
CA ASP A 46 -4.44 -3.36 -5.78
C ASP A 46 -5.16 -2.05 -6.08
N HIS A 47 -4.55 -0.97 -5.61
CA HIS A 47 -4.84 0.37 -6.07
C HIS A 47 -4.49 0.51 -7.57
N HIS A 48 -5.34 1.16 -8.36
CA HIS A 48 -5.15 1.32 -9.81
C HIS A 48 -3.84 2.04 -10.20
N GLY A 49 -3.20 2.76 -9.28
CA GLY A 49 -1.84 3.27 -9.47
C GLY A 49 -0.78 2.19 -9.70
N ASN A 50 -1.06 0.95 -9.27
CA ASN A 50 -0.24 -0.24 -9.53
C ASN A 50 -0.88 -1.22 -10.53
N VAL A 51 -1.90 -0.81 -11.25
CA VAL A 51 -2.58 -1.61 -12.27
C VAL A 51 -2.56 -0.89 -13.63
N ASP A 52 -3.10 0.33 -13.70
CA ASP A 52 -3.26 1.07 -14.95
C ASP A 52 -1.96 1.32 -15.72
N PRO A 53 -0.82 1.64 -15.10
CA PRO A 53 0.43 1.82 -15.83
C PRO A 53 0.82 0.55 -16.61
N TRP A 54 0.57 -0.61 -16.03
CA TRP A 54 0.87 -1.92 -16.65
C TRP A 54 -0.12 -2.25 -17.77
N LEU A 55 -1.41 -2.00 -17.57
CA LEU A 55 -2.43 -2.15 -18.61
C LEU A 55 -2.15 -1.26 -19.81
N ARG A 56 -1.79 0.01 -19.58
CA ARG A 56 -1.52 0.98 -20.66
C ARG A 56 -0.31 0.56 -21.49
N ILE A 57 0.81 0.25 -20.82
CA ILE A 57 2.02 -0.13 -21.56
C ILE A 57 1.86 -1.50 -22.24
N ALA A 58 1.09 -2.41 -21.68
CA ALA A 58 0.79 -3.68 -22.31
C ALA A 58 0.02 -3.47 -23.63
N ALA A 59 -0.99 -2.60 -23.64
CA ALA A 59 -1.71 -2.25 -24.85
C ALA A 59 -0.79 -1.63 -25.93
N ASP A 60 0.12 -0.71 -25.51
CA ASP A 60 1.05 -0.04 -26.42
C ASP A 60 2.09 -0.99 -27.03
N ARG A 61 2.45 -2.08 -26.34
CA ARG A 61 3.54 -2.99 -26.71
C ARG A 61 3.10 -4.39 -27.14
N GLY A 62 1.78 -4.66 -27.12
CA GLY A 62 1.25 -5.98 -27.43
C GLY A 62 1.59 -7.04 -26.37
N LEU A 63 1.74 -6.63 -25.11
CA LEU A 63 1.94 -7.53 -23.97
C LEU A 63 0.60 -8.06 -23.46
N THR A 64 0.63 -9.13 -22.69
CA THR A 64 -0.56 -9.71 -22.05
C THR A 64 -0.56 -9.38 -20.56
N VAL A 65 -1.65 -8.82 -20.05
CA VAL A 65 -1.83 -8.66 -18.61
C VAL A 65 -2.71 -9.76 -18.06
N ARG A 66 -2.23 -10.43 -17.03
CA ARG A 66 -2.96 -11.44 -16.26
C ARG A 66 -3.31 -10.88 -14.89
N THR A 67 -4.57 -10.98 -14.51
CA THR A 67 -5.03 -10.52 -13.20
C THR A 67 -5.05 -11.69 -12.20
N TRP A 68 -4.33 -11.53 -11.11
CA TRP A 68 -4.38 -12.42 -9.96
C TRP A 68 -5.49 -11.96 -9.01
N GLU A 69 -6.55 -12.75 -8.96
CA GLU A 69 -7.77 -12.37 -8.28
C GLU A 69 -7.74 -12.69 -6.79
N PRO A 70 -8.23 -11.78 -5.93
CA PRO A 70 -8.36 -12.05 -4.50
C PRO A 70 -9.52 -13.00 -4.20
N ARG A 71 -9.39 -13.73 -3.11
CA ARG A 71 -10.50 -14.43 -2.46
C ARG A 71 -11.47 -13.38 -1.90
N LEU A 72 -12.77 -13.62 -2.02
CA LEU A 72 -13.78 -12.62 -1.60
C LEU A 72 -14.23 -12.79 -0.15
N ASP A 73 -13.93 -13.91 0.48
CA ASP A 73 -14.25 -14.20 1.88
C ASP A 73 -13.39 -13.38 2.86
N ASP A 74 -12.11 -13.21 2.57
CA ASP A 74 -11.15 -12.50 3.43
C ASP A 74 -10.25 -11.49 2.69
N CYS A 75 -10.50 -11.26 1.41
CA CYS A 75 -9.75 -10.35 0.53
C CYS A 75 -8.23 -10.64 0.54
N THR A 76 -7.84 -11.91 0.54
CA THR A 76 -6.45 -12.35 0.44
C THR A 76 -6.10 -12.87 -0.95
N LEU A 77 -4.82 -12.87 -1.30
CA LEU A 77 -4.29 -13.46 -2.53
C LEU A 77 -3.78 -14.88 -2.24
N ASP A 78 -4.35 -15.88 -2.91
CA ASP A 78 -3.90 -17.27 -2.79
C ASP A 78 -2.64 -17.51 -3.62
N LEU A 79 -1.56 -17.96 -2.99
CA LEU A 79 -0.28 -18.22 -3.66
C LEU A 79 -0.36 -19.31 -4.73
N ALA A 80 -1.28 -20.27 -4.62
CA ALA A 80 -1.52 -21.25 -5.69
C ALA A 80 -2.10 -20.59 -6.95
N GLY A 81 -2.90 -19.53 -6.77
CA GLY A 81 -3.37 -18.70 -7.87
C GLY A 81 -2.23 -17.98 -8.59
N LEU A 82 -1.21 -17.49 -7.86
CA LEU A 82 -0.02 -16.93 -8.49
C LEU A 82 0.75 -17.98 -9.29
N ASP A 83 0.98 -19.17 -8.72
CA ASP A 83 1.71 -20.25 -9.39
C ASP A 83 1.05 -20.65 -10.73
N ALA A 84 -0.28 -20.60 -10.80
CA ALA A 84 -1.04 -20.88 -12.02
C ALA A 84 -0.90 -19.79 -13.10
N LEU A 85 -0.48 -18.58 -12.72
CA LEU A 85 -0.26 -17.45 -13.62
C LEU A 85 1.19 -17.32 -14.09
N LEU A 86 2.14 -17.87 -13.33
CA LEU A 86 3.56 -17.79 -13.65
C LEU A 86 3.93 -18.76 -14.77
N GLY A 87 4.67 -18.27 -15.77
CA GLY A 87 5.13 -19.06 -16.89
C GLY A 87 6.38 -18.48 -17.57
N PRO A 88 6.92 -19.13 -18.61
CA PRO A 88 8.17 -18.69 -19.27
C PRO A 88 8.10 -17.29 -19.89
N ARG A 89 6.87 -16.81 -20.17
CA ARG A 89 6.64 -15.47 -20.72
C ARG A 89 6.32 -14.44 -19.66
N THR A 90 6.16 -14.81 -18.40
CA THR A 90 5.96 -13.85 -17.31
C THR A 90 7.25 -13.06 -17.07
N LYS A 91 7.20 -11.75 -17.25
CA LYS A 91 8.34 -10.84 -17.10
C LYS A 91 8.26 -9.97 -15.88
N LEU A 92 7.05 -9.76 -15.35
CA LEU A 92 6.81 -8.91 -14.20
C LEU A 92 5.64 -9.43 -13.37
N VAL A 93 5.79 -9.35 -12.04
CA VAL A 93 4.71 -9.45 -11.06
C VAL A 93 4.62 -8.10 -10.33
N ALA A 94 3.53 -7.37 -10.53
CA ALA A 94 3.22 -6.13 -9.82
C ALA A 94 2.20 -6.42 -8.72
N VAL A 95 2.53 -6.09 -7.47
CA VAL A 95 1.69 -6.40 -6.30
C VAL A 95 1.77 -5.31 -5.24
N GLY A 96 0.63 -4.94 -4.66
CA GLY A 96 0.57 -4.11 -3.46
C GLY A 96 1.01 -4.90 -2.23
N TRP A 97 1.86 -4.32 -1.38
CA TRP A 97 2.23 -4.98 -0.14
C TRP A 97 1.08 -5.03 0.85
N ALA A 98 0.31 -3.96 0.94
CA ALA A 98 -0.90 -3.92 1.74
C ALA A 98 -2.05 -3.24 0.98
N SER A 99 -3.24 -3.82 1.06
CA SER A 99 -4.44 -3.26 0.43
C SER A 99 -4.84 -1.95 1.09
N ASN A 100 -4.93 -0.88 0.30
CA ASN A 100 -5.39 0.41 0.75
C ASN A 100 -6.91 0.47 1.04
N ALA A 101 -7.66 -0.51 0.57
CA ALA A 101 -9.11 -0.60 0.81
C ALA A 101 -9.44 -1.39 2.08
N VAL A 102 -8.89 -2.59 2.25
CA VAL A 102 -9.29 -3.53 3.30
C VAL A 102 -8.16 -3.88 4.29
N GLY A 103 -6.96 -3.36 4.08
CA GLY A 103 -5.85 -3.52 5.01
C GLY A 103 -5.08 -4.85 4.91
N THR A 104 -5.49 -5.81 4.09
CA THR A 104 -4.79 -7.10 3.91
C THR A 104 -3.32 -6.89 3.54
N ILE A 105 -2.40 -7.55 4.23
CA ILE A 105 -0.97 -7.60 3.91
C ILE A 105 -0.71 -8.84 3.07
N ASN A 106 -0.10 -8.65 1.90
CA ASN A 106 0.31 -9.74 1.04
C ASN A 106 1.68 -10.29 1.44
N PRO A 107 1.94 -11.60 1.29
CA PRO A 107 3.21 -12.24 1.64
C PRO A 107 4.30 -11.96 0.58
N VAL A 108 4.70 -10.67 0.47
CA VAL A 108 5.55 -10.15 -0.61
C VAL A 108 6.87 -10.91 -0.75
N ALA A 109 7.53 -11.29 0.36
CA ALA A 109 8.78 -12.06 0.29
C ALA A 109 8.61 -13.39 -0.45
N GLU A 110 7.50 -14.09 -0.21
CA GLU A 110 7.20 -15.36 -0.89
C GLU A 110 6.78 -15.12 -2.36
N ILE A 111 6.05 -14.04 -2.63
CA ILE A 111 5.68 -13.63 -4.00
C ILE A 111 6.94 -13.33 -4.82
N VAL A 112 7.87 -12.56 -4.26
CA VAL A 112 9.17 -12.25 -4.89
C VAL A 112 9.93 -13.53 -5.21
N ARG A 113 10.03 -14.45 -4.25
CA ARG A 113 10.73 -15.72 -4.44
C ARG A 113 10.13 -16.54 -5.60
N ARG A 114 8.81 -16.60 -5.71
CA ARG A 114 8.10 -17.32 -6.79
C ARG A 114 8.27 -16.63 -8.13
N ALA A 115 8.13 -15.32 -8.19
CA ALA A 115 8.34 -14.53 -9.40
C ALA A 115 9.76 -14.72 -9.94
N HIS A 116 10.78 -14.62 -9.08
CA HIS A 116 12.18 -14.84 -9.47
C HIS A 116 12.44 -16.27 -9.93
N ALA A 117 11.81 -17.27 -9.31
CA ALA A 117 11.93 -18.66 -9.77
C ALA A 117 11.37 -18.88 -11.19
N ALA A 118 10.40 -18.05 -11.61
CA ALA A 118 9.87 -18.03 -12.97
C ALA A 118 10.65 -17.09 -13.93
N GLY A 119 11.68 -16.40 -13.43
CA GLY A 119 12.47 -15.43 -14.22
C GLY A 119 11.81 -14.07 -14.40
N ALA A 120 10.81 -13.75 -13.58
CA ALA A 120 10.09 -12.48 -13.62
C ALA A 120 10.62 -11.48 -12.59
N TRP A 121 10.69 -10.20 -12.95
CA TRP A 121 10.92 -9.11 -12.01
C TRP A 121 9.71 -8.87 -11.10
N THR A 122 9.93 -8.14 -10.01
CA THR A 122 8.89 -7.76 -9.06
C THR A 122 8.80 -6.25 -8.88
N TYR A 123 7.58 -5.72 -8.89
CA TYR A 123 7.28 -4.33 -8.56
C TYR A 123 6.30 -4.28 -7.39
N VAL A 124 6.74 -3.76 -6.27
CA VAL A 124 5.98 -3.72 -5.02
C VAL A 124 5.45 -2.31 -4.76
N ASP A 125 4.13 -2.15 -4.70
CA ASP A 125 3.50 -0.94 -4.19
C ASP A 125 3.45 -1.00 -2.66
N ALA A 126 4.29 -0.20 -2.01
CA ALA A 126 4.34 -0.09 -0.55
C ALA A 126 3.67 1.18 -0.02
N VAL A 127 2.84 1.87 -0.82
CA VAL A 127 2.21 3.14 -0.40
C VAL A 127 1.42 2.97 0.88
N HIS A 128 0.63 1.89 0.99
CA HIS A 128 -0.17 1.62 2.19
C HIS A 128 0.60 0.85 3.28
N ALA A 129 1.67 0.18 2.91
CA ALA A 129 2.54 -0.53 3.87
C ALA A 129 3.49 0.43 4.62
N ALA A 130 4.01 1.45 3.94
CA ALA A 130 5.07 2.32 4.45
C ALA A 130 4.76 3.03 5.78
N PRO A 131 3.53 3.50 6.08
CA PRO A 131 3.21 4.08 7.39
C PRO A 131 3.04 3.05 8.51
N HIS A 132 2.87 1.76 8.21
CA HIS A 132 2.44 0.74 9.17
C HIS A 132 3.44 -0.41 9.39
N LEU A 133 4.37 -0.63 8.45
CA LEU A 133 5.27 -1.78 8.47
C LEU A 133 6.74 -1.36 8.39
N PRO A 134 7.62 -2.06 9.09
CA PRO A 134 9.06 -1.93 8.84
C PRO A 134 9.39 -2.46 7.44
N ILE A 135 10.15 -1.69 6.67
CA ILE A 135 10.57 -2.04 5.31
C ILE A 135 12.05 -2.41 5.31
N ASP A 136 12.39 -3.53 4.69
CA ASP A 136 13.77 -3.90 4.34
C ASP A 136 13.75 -4.54 2.94
N VAL A 137 14.07 -3.72 1.92
CA VAL A 137 14.02 -4.15 0.51
C VAL A 137 15.04 -5.24 0.20
N ARG A 138 16.16 -5.31 0.96
CA ARG A 138 17.17 -6.37 0.79
C ARG A 138 16.65 -7.71 1.33
N ALA A 139 15.99 -7.68 2.48
CA ALA A 139 15.37 -8.88 3.05
C ALA A 139 14.21 -9.39 2.18
N LEU A 140 13.44 -8.47 1.57
CA LEU A 140 12.38 -8.82 0.60
C LEU A 140 12.94 -9.37 -0.70
N GLY A 141 14.12 -8.91 -1.13
CA GLY A 141 14.76 -9.27 -2.39
C GLY A 141 14.05 -8.73 -3.63
N THR A 142 13.10 -7.79 -3.47
CA THR A 142 12.35 -7.22 -4.59
C THR A 142 13.24 -6.41 -5.53
N ASP A 143 12.87 -6.34 -6.81
CA ASP A 143 13.60 -5.54 -7.80
C ASP A 143 13.22 -4.07 -7.73
N PHE A 144 11.94 -3.78 -7.50
CA PHE A 144 11.40 -2.43 -7.33
C PHE A 144 10.46 -2.37 -6.14
N LEU A 145 10.48 -1.23 -5.43
CA LEU A 145 9.47 -0.89 -4.44
C LEU A 145 9.18 0.60 -4.55
N ALA A 146 7.89 0.95 -4.60
CA ALA A 146 7.49 2.35 -4.66
C ALA A 146 6.55 2.72 -3.51
N CYS A 147 6.69 3.95 -3.02
CA CYS A 147 5.80 4.55 -2.04
C CYS A 147 5.65 6.05 -2.27
N SER A 148 4.78 6.69 -1.49
CA SER A 148 4.54 8.15 -1.53
C SER A 148 4.65 8.72 -0.13
N THR A 149 5.50 9.73 0.04
CA THR A 149 5.88 10.26 1.36
C THR A 149 4.73 10.88 2.13
N TYR A 150 3.75 11.46 1.43
CA TYR A 150 2.53 12.02 2.06
C TYR A 150 1.62 10.96 2.69
N LYS A 151 1.89 9.67 2.49
CA LYS A 151 1.20 8.57 3.18
C LYS A 151 1.89 8.17 4.49
N PHE A 152 3.14 8.60 4.70
CA PHE A 152 3.90 8.40 5.94
C PHE A 152 4.47 9.72 6.48
N PHE A 153 3.56 10.70 6.67
CA PHE A 153 3.76 11.95 7.39
C PHE A 153 4.65 12.99 6.69
N GLY A 154 5.03 12.77 5.44
CA GLY A 154 5.85 13.67 4.64
C GLY A 154 5.05 14.53 3.65
N PRO A 155 5.73 15.38 2.87
CA PRO A 155 5.13 16.16 1.79
C PRO A 155 4.81 15.30 0.56
N HIS A 156 4.15 15.91 -0.46
CA HIS A 156 3.87 15.24 -1.72
C HIS A 156 5.17 14.98 -2.51
N ALA A 157 5.66 13.76 -2.40
CA ALA A 157 6.74 13.22 -3.20
C ALA A 157 6.57 11.71 -3.35
N GLY A 158 6.98 11.16 -4.49
CA GLY A 158 7.11 9.73 -4.72
C GLY A 158 8.53 9.26 -4.44
N VAL A 159 8.66 8.03 -3.98
CA VAL A 159 9.94 7.35 -3.77
C VAL A 159 9.90 6.01 -4.48
N LEU A 160 10.91 5.75 -5.28
CA LEU A 160 11.15 4.46 -5.93
C LEU A 160 12.48 3.92 -5.40
N TYR A 161 12.47 2.72 -4.87
CA TYR A 161 13.62 1.86 -4.76
C TYR A 161 13.73 1.01 -6.01
N GLY A 162 14.93 0.88 -6.55
CA GLY A 162 15.25 -0.09 -7.58
C GLY A 162 16.62 -0.70 -7.33
N ARG A 163 16.72 -2.02 -7.48
CA ARG A 163 17.98 -2.73 -7.32
C ARG A 163 18.98 -2.24 -8.38
N SER A 164 20.20 -1.89 -7.97
CA SER A 164 21.19 -1.21 -8.82
C SER A 164 21.38 -1.88 -10.18
N GLU A 165 21.57 -3.21 -10.20
CA GLU A 165 21.82 -3.95 -11.44
C GLU A 165 20.62 -3.87 -12.41
N VAL A 166 19.39 -3.84 -11.87
CA VAL A 166 18.17 -3.71 -12.67
C VAL A 166 18.03 -2.29 -13.20
N LEU A 167 18.20 -1.27 -12.33
CA LEU A 167 18.18 0.13 -12.75
C LEU A 167 19.19 0.40 -13.88
N ASP A 168 20.41 -0.15 -13.77
CA ASP A 168 21.47 0.07 -14.73
C ASP A 168 21.23 -0.64 -16.07
N SER A 169 20.50 -1.74 -16.07
CA SER A 169 20.16 -2.50 -17.29
C SER A 169 19.04 -1.90 -18.14
N LEU A 170 18.18 -1.05 -17.52
CA LEU A 170 16.98 -0.55 -18.19
C LEU A 170 17.25 0.71 -19.03
N PRO A 171 16.60 0.87 -20.19
CA PRO A 171 16.53 2.15 -20.87
C PRO A 171 15.78 3.17 -20.04
N THR A 172 16.19 4.43 -20.07
CA THR A 172 15.60 5.50 -19.26
C THR A 172 15.15 6.68 -20.09
N TYR A 173 14.02 7.26 -19.71
CA TYR A 173 13.46 8.47 -20.32
C TYR A 173 13.92 9.69 -19.53
N LYS A 174 15.11 10.20 -19.83
CA LYS A 174 15.75 11.33 -19.16
C LYS A 174 16.46 12.24 -20.14
N LEU A 175 16.86 13.42 -19.69
CA LEU A 175 17.78 14.25 -20.46
C LEU A 175 19.15 13.55 -20.55
N ILE A 176 19.75 13.54 -21.77
CA ILE A 176 21.00 12.83 -22.03
C ILE A 176 22.11 13.19 -21.03
N PRO A 177 22.37 14.49 -20.71
CA PRO A 177 23.44 14.87 -19.81
C PRO A 177 23.11 14.66 -18.31
N ALA A 178 21.88 14.27 -17.95
CA ALA A 178 21.51 14.05 -16.56
C ALA A 178 22.22 12.80 -16.00
N HIS A 179 22.81 12.93 -14.82
CA HIS A 179 23.52 11.82 -14.17
C HIS A 179 22.55 10.77 -13.63
N ASP A 180 21.40 11.19 -13.10
CA ASP A 180 20.41 10.25 -12.59
C ASP A 180 19.59 9.61 -13.70
N ARG A 181 19.30 8.31 -13.56
CA ARG A 181 18.65 7.52 -14.62
C ARG A 181 17.13 7.62 -14.61
N PHE A 182 16.51 7.79 -13.46
CA PHE A 182 15.04 7.76 -13.28
C PHE A 182 14.46 9.07 -12.73
N GLU A 183 15.29 10.10 -12.52
CA GLU A 183 14.87 11.45 -12.20
C GLU A 183 14.94 12.32 -13.44
N THR A 184 13.80 12.79 -13.94
CA THR A 184 13.68 13.35 -15.30
C THR A 184 13.90 14.86 -15.41
N GLY A 185 14.06 15.55 -14.30
CA GLY A 185 14.23 17.02 -14.25
C GLY A 185 14.61 17.48 -12.87
N THR A 186 14.67 18.81 -12.67
CA THR A 186 14.94 19.42 -11.38
C THR A 186 13.93 18.95 -10.35
N GLN A 187 14.42 18.42 -9.24
CA GLN A 187 13.58 17.90 -8.18
C GLN A 187 12.95 19.00 -7.32
N ASN A 188 11.87 18.67 -6.64
CA ASN A 188 11.23 19.51 -5.62
C ASN A 188 12.10 19.48 -4.35
N HIS A 189 13.16 20.29 -4.30
CA HIS A 189 14.12 20.31 -3.20
C HIS A 189 13.47 20.68 -1.87
N GLU A 190 12.50 21.61 -1.87
CA GLU A 190 11.74 22.01 -0.68
C GLU A 190 10.94 20.82 -0.12
N GLY A 191 10.28 20.08 -1.01
CA GLY A 191 9.56 18.87 -0.63
C GLY A 191 10.52 17.79 -0.11
N LEU A 192 11.68 17.60 -0.74
CA LEU A 192 12.66 16.61 -0.29
C LEU A 192 13.24 16.97 1.09
N ALA A 193 13.42 18.25 1.42
CA ALA A 193 13.76 18.68 2.77
C ALA A 193 12.69 18.27 3.80
N GLY A 194 11.41 18.40 3.43
CA GLY A 194 10.29 17.90 4.25
C GLY A 194 10.29 16.36 4.39
N VAL A 195 10.73 15.62 3.36
CA VAL A 195 10.91 14.16 3.46
C VAL A 195 11.99 13.81 4.50
N VAL A 196 13.08 14.56 4.55
CA VAL A 196 14.12 14.36 5.58
C VAL A 196 13.50 14.54 6.97
N ALA A 197 12.70 15.59 7.18
CA ALA A 197 12.06 15.84 8.48
C ALA A 197 11.10 14.71 8.89
N ALA A 198 10.35 14.13 7.94
CA ALA A 198 9.49 12.98 8.22
C ALA A 198 10.29 11.72 8.61
N VAL A 199 11.42 11.48 7.95
CA VAL A 199 12.33 10.38 8.27
C VAL A 199 12.97 10.58 9.66
N ASP A 200 13.37 11.82 9.99
CA ASP A 200 13.94 12.16 11.29
C ASP A 200 12.89 12.02 12.41
N TYR A 201 11.64 12.40 12.13
CA TYR A 201 10.53 12.18 13.04
C TYR A 201 10.36 10.69 13.37
N LEU A 202 10.29 9.81 12.37
CA LEU A 202 10.20 8.37 12.60
C LEU A 202 11.42 7.85 13.37
N ALA A 203 12.63 8.33 13.07
CA ALA A 203 13.82 7.95 13.81
C ALA A 203 13.76 8.39 15.28
N ALA A 204 13.16 9.56 15.57
CA ALA A 204 12.94 10.04 16.93
C ALA A 204 11.91 9.18 17.69
N VAL A 205 10.82 8.77 17.02
CA VAL A 205 9.84 7.81 17.57
C VAL A 205 10.52 6.49 17.95
N GLY A 206 11.46 6.01 17.13
CA GLY A 206 12.23 4.80 17.43
C GLY A 206 13.07 4.89 18.69
N VAL A 207 13.60 6.06 19.00
CA VAL A 207 14.34 6.31 20.24
C VAL A 207 13.38 6.43 21.43
N SER A 208 12.29 7.21 21.27
CA SER A 208 11.39 7.53 22.40
C SER A 208 10.44 6.41 22.76
N HIS A 209 10.03 5.58 21.77
CA HIS A 209 8.98 4.55 21.96
C HIS A 209 9.42 3.16 21.47
N GLY A 210 10.41 3.07 20.56
CA GLY A 210 10.92 1.80 20.06
C GLY A 210 12.11 1.21 20.82
N GLY A 211 12.66 1.95 21.80
CA GLY A 211 13.81 1.50 22.61
C GLY A 211 15.16 1.51 21.85
N ALA A 212 15.25 2.11 20.67
CA ALA A 212 16.51 2.21 19.95
C ALA A 212 17.48 3.21 20.63
N PRO A 213 18.79 2.93 20.68
CA PRO A 213 19.76 3.93 21.14
C PRO A 213 19.76 5.18 20.27
N SER A 214 19.90 6.36 20.87
CA SER A 214 19.92 7.64 20.13
C SER A 214 21.07 7.74 19.12
N GLY A 215 22.20 7.08 19.38
CA GLY A 215 23.35 6.98 18.49
C GLY A 215 23.30 5.84 17.46
N ALA A 216 22.23 5.04 17.44
CA ALA A 216 22.10 3.95 16.48
C ALA A 216 21.93 4.49 15.04
N PRO A 217 22.31 3.71 14.02
CA PRO A 217 22.05 4.05 12.62
C PRO A 217 20.59 4.39 12.38
N ILE A 218 20.31 5.36 11.49
CA ILE A 218 18.96 5.86 11.24
C ILE A 218 18.00 4.73 10.84
N GLY A 219 18.42 3.75 10.04
CA GLY A 219 17.59 2.60 9.64
C GLY A 219 17.20 1.70 10.81
N GLU A 220 18.07 1.56 11.82
CA GLU A 220 17.77 0.81 13.04
C GLU A 220 16.72 1.53 13.88
N ARG A 221 16.89 2.84 14.09
CA ARG A 221 15.92 3.67 14.80
C ARG A 221 14.54 3.64 14.14
N ILE A 222 14.51 3.73 12.79
CA ILE A 222 13.24 3.66 12.05
C ILE A 222 12.59 2.27 12.16
N ARG A 223 13.36 1.19 12.05
CA ARG A 223 12.79 -0.17 12.27
C ARG A 223 12.20 -0.31 13.66
N ALA A 224 12.87 0.19 14.68
CA ALA A 224 12.34 0.20 16.05
C ALA A 224 11.05 1.01 16.15
N ALA A 225 11.00 2.20 15.52
CA ALA A 225 9.78 3.01 15.42
C ALA A 225 8.63 2.23 14.78
N MET A 226 8.86 1.67 13.60
CA MET A 226 7.81 0.99 12.85
C MET A 226 7.31 -0.27 13.55
N THR A 227 8.17 -0.95 14.32
CA THR A 227 7.74 -2.07 15.17
C THR A 227 6.84 -1.60 16.31
N ALA A 228 7.21 -0.52 17.01
CA ALA A 228 6.40 0.06 18.08
C ALA A 228 5.07 0.63 17.56
N ILE A 229 5.10 1.36 16.44
CA ILE A 229 3.93 1.91 15.76
C ILE A 229 2.96 0.78 15.41
N ARG A 230 3.45 -0.27 14.74
CA ARG A 230 2.62 -1.41 14.37
C ARG A 230 1.94 -2.05 15.58
N HIS A 231 2.67 -2.27 16.67
CA HIS A 231 2.12 -2.86 17.88
C HIS A 231 0.97 -2.00 18.43
N TYR A 232 1.22 -0.72 18.63
CA TYR A 232 0.24 0.23 19.13
C TYR A 232 -1.00 0.35 18.23
N GLU A 233 -0.79 0.48 16.93
CA GLU A 233 -1.88 0.59 15.96
C GLU A 233 -2.75 -0.67 15.94
N MET A 234 -2.16 -1.86 16.08
CA MET A 234 -2.91 -3.12 16.12
C MET A 234 -3.67 -3.33 17.43
N GLU A 235 -3.23 -2.76 18.55
CA GLU A 235 -4.02 -2.71 19.79
C GLU A 235 -5.26 -1.83 19.59
N LEU A 236 -5.11 -0.64 19.03
CA LEU A 236 -6.23 0.25 18.68
C LEU A 236 -7.18 -0.40 17.67
N TYR A 237 -6.64 -1.09 16.67
CA TYR A 237 -7.43 -1.80 15.67
C TYR A 237 -8.26 -2.93 16.32
N GLY A 238 -7.67 -3.69 17.23
CA GLY A 238 -8.39 -4.71 17.99
C GLY A 238 -9.60 -4.12 18.73
N ARG A 239 -9.41 -2.97 19.41
CA ARG A 239 -10.49 -2.24 20.08
C ARG A 239 -11.56 -1.76 19.11
N LEU A 240 -11.15 -1.26 17.92
CA LEU A 240 -12.09 -0.84 16.88
C LEU A 240 -12.97 -2.01 16.41
N VAL A 241 -12.36 -3.15 16.08
CA VAL A 241 -13.10 -4.34 15.64
C VAL A 241 -14.06 -4.84 16.69
N ASP A 242 -13.65 -4.91 17.97
CA ASP A 242 -14.54 -5.32 19.06
C ASP A 242 -15.80 -4.47 19.15
N GLY A 243 -15.64 -3.16 19.00
CA GLY A 243 -16.76 -2.24 19.02
C GLY A 243 -17.65 -2.35 17.78
N LEU A 244 -17.04 -2.54 16.60
CA LEU A 244 -17.79 -2.65 15.34
C LEU A 244 -18.54 -3.98 15.21
N ASP A 245 -17.98 -5.08 15.69
CA ASP A 245 -18.62 -6.41 15.66
C ASP A 245 -19.90 -6.48 16.51
N ALA A 246 -20.06 -5.55 17.46
CA ALA A 246 -21.26 -5.44 18.30
C ALA A 246 -22.41 -4.65 17.63
N ILE A 247 -22.22 -4.10 16.44
CA ILE A 247 -23.23 -3.27 15.75
C ILE A 247 -24.02 -4.15 14.78
N ASP A 248 -25.32 -4.30 15.01
CA ASP A 248 -26.20 -5.06 14.15
C ASP A 248 -26.24 -4.49 12.71
N GLY A 249 -26.23 -5.36 11.72
CA GLY A 249 -26.23 -4.99 10.30
C GLY A 249 -24.91 -4.42 9.77
N LEU A 250 -23.86 -4.32 10.60
CA LEU A 250 -22.53 -3.90 10.16
C LEU A 250 -21.77 -5.13 9.58
N ARG A 251 -21.14 -4.94 8.45
CA ARG A 251 -20.24 -5.92 7.85
C ARG A 251 -18.84 -5.33 7.66
N LEU A 252 -17.83 -6.02 8.19
CA LEU A 252 -16.41 -5.76 7.93
C LEU A 252 -15.91 -6.58 6.74
N TYR A 253 -15.00 -5.99 5.95
CA TYR A 253 -14.34 -6.62 4.81
C TYR A 253 -12.85 -6.84 5.06
N GLY A 254 -12.29 -7.87 4.44
CA GLY A 254 -10.90 -8.29 4.63
C GLY A 254 -10.76 -9.29 5.78
N ILE A 255 -9.55 -9.37 6.35
CA ILE A 255 -9.26 -10.30 7.44
C ILE A 255 -9.89 -9.78 8.73
N THR A 256 -10.90 -10.49 9.25
CA THR A 256 -11.58 -10.16 10.52
C THR A 256 -11.20 -11.10 11.65
N ASP A 257 -10.61 -12.27 11.35
CA ASP A 257 -10.09 -13.21 12.35
C ASP A 257 -8.93 -12.59 13.13
N ARG A 258 -9.10 -12.44 14.45
CA ARG A 258 -8.10 -11.89 15.36
C ARG A 258 -6.78 -12.66 15.35
N ALA A 259 -6.82 -13.97 15.18
CA ALA A 259 -5.61 -14.80 15.10
C ALA A 259 -4.73 -14.42 13.89
N ARG A 260 -5.30 -13.73 12.91
CA ARG A 260 -4.64 -13.29 11.68
C ARG A 260 -4.39 -11.78 11.60
N PHE A 261 -4.51 -11.06 12.70
CA PHE A 261 -4.23 -9.61 12.72
C PHE A 261 -2.78 -9.26 12.41
N ALA A 262 -1.87 -10.23 12.46
CA ALA A 262 -0.53 -10.09 11.92
C ALA A 262 -0.51 -9.89 10.39
N ASP A 263 -1.55 -10.31 9.67
CA ASP A 263 -1.64 -10.27 8.22
C ASP A 263 -2.41 -9.04 7.71
N ARG A 264 -2.55 -7.98 8.53
CA ARG A 264 -3.25 -6.77 8.12
C ARG A 264 -2.68 -5.49 8.72
N THR A 265 -3.00 -4.35 8.10
CA THR A 265 -2.81 -2.99 8.61
C THR A 265 -4.05 -2.54 9.41
N PRO A 266 -3.98 -1.45 10.20
CA PRO A 266 -5.10 -0.95 11.02
C PRO A 266 -6.15 -0.19 10.19
N THR A 267 -6.57 -0.77 9.07
CA THR A 267 -7.52 -0.19 8.12
C THR A 267 -8.79 -1.04 8.08
N ALA A 268 -9.91 -0.51 8.54
CA ALA A 268 -11.21 -1.16 8.47
C ALA A 268 -11.99 -0.65 7.25
N ALA A 269 -12.58 -1.57 6.50
CA ALA A 269 -13.56 -1.30 5.45
C ALA A 269 -14.90 -1.90 5.88
N LEU A 270 -15.97 -1.13 5.82
CA LEU A 270 -17.26 -1.57 6.32
C LEU A 270 -18.44 -1.06 5.48
N THR A 271 -19.55 -1.79 5.58
CA THR A 271 -20.90 -1.35 5.19
C THR A 271 -21.85 -1.54 6.36
N VAL A 272 -22.97 -0.84 6.34
CA VAL A 272 -24.10 -1.05 7.26
C VAL A 272 -25.36 -1.24 6.43
N ASP A 273 -26.15 -2.26 6.76
CA ASP A 273 -27.36 -2.60 6.03
C ASP A 273 -28.33 -1.42 5.93
N GLY A 274 -28.88 -1.19 4.73
CA GLY A 274 -29.79 -0.10 4.47
C GLY A 274 -29.16 1.30 4.39
N LEU A 275 -27.84 1.45 4.62
CA LEU A 275 -27.15 2.72 4.59
C LEU A 275 -26.13 2.84 3.44
N ALA A 276 -26.22 3.92 2.68
CA ALA A 276 -25.16 4.25 1.73
C ALA A 276 -23.87 4.64 2.46
N PRO A 277 -22.68 4.17 2.03
CA PRO A 277 -21.40 4.56 2.65
C PRO A 277 -21.19 6.05 2.79
N ARG A 278 -21.63 6.82 1.80
CA ARG A 278 -21.59 8.28 1.80
C ARG A 278 -22.38 8.90 2.97
N ALA A 279 -23.58 8.39 3.24
CA ALA A 279 -24.42 8.89 4.33
C ALA A 279 -23.77 8.66 5.71
N ILE A 280 -23.09 7.51 5.87
CA ILE A 280 -22.32 7.18 7.09
C ILE A 280 -21.14 8.16 7.23
N SER A 281 -20.31 8.34 6.20
CA SER A 281 -19.16 9.25 6.25
C SER A 281 -19.57 10.70 6.53
N GLU A 282 -20.69 11.17 5.97
CA GLU A 282 -21.22 12.52 6.25
C GLU A 282 -21.73 12.65 7.69
N ALA A 283 -22.35 11.61 8.23
CA ALA A 283 -22.78 11.60 9.63
C ALA A 283 -21.58 11.65 10.59
N LEU A 284 -20.56 10.84 10.34
CA LEU A 284 -19.29 10.87 11.09
C LEU A 284 -18.61 12.23 10.99
N GLY A 285 -18.62 12.83 9.80
CA GLY A 285 -18.09 14.19 9.57
C GLY A 285 -18.78 15.27 10.41
N ARG A 286 -20.11 15.16 10.62
CA ARG A 286 -20.84 16.05 11.54
C ARG A 286 -20.43 15.89 13.00
N ASP A 287 -19.96 14.69 13.37
CA ASP A 287 -19.41 14.42 14.70
C ASP A 287 -17.90 14.78 14.80
N GLY A 288 -17.33 15.39 13.78
CA GLY A 288 -15.92 15.78 13.72
C GLY A 288 -14.97 14.58 13.54
N ILE A 289 -15.46 13.48 12.97
CA ILE A 289 -14.69 12.26 12.67
C ILE A 289 -14.44 12.19 11.18
N ALA A 290 -13.17 12.28 10.77
CA ALA A 290 -12.77 12.20 9.37
C ALA A 290 -12.67 10.74 8.93
N THR A 291 -13.58 10.33 8.04
CA THR A 291 -13.56 9.06 7.34
C THR A 291 -13.69 9.28 5.85
N TRP A 292 -13.52 8.25 5.06
CA TRP A 292 -13.70 8.32 3.61
C TRP A 292 -14.60 7.18 3.13
N ASP A 293 -15.42 7.45 2.12
CA ASP A 293 -16.27 6.47 1.45
C ASP A 293 -15.88 6.29 -0.02
N GLY A 294 -16.20 5.13 -0.59
CA GLY A 294 -15.97 4.84 -2.01
C GLY A 294 -15.16 3.59 -2.28
N ASP A 295 -14.48 3.58 -3.41
CA ASP A 295 -13.65 2.47 -3.90
C ASP A 295 -12.14 2.65 -3.66
N PHE A 296 -11.70 3.86 -3.31
CA PHE A 296 -10.29 4.21 -3.02
C PHE A 296 -9.32 3.88 -4.15
N TYR A 297 -9.79 3.90 -5.40
CA TYR A 297 -9.07 3.39 -6.57
C TYR A 297 -8.70 1.90 -6.49
N ALA A 298 -9.32 1.12 -5.61
CA ALA A 298 -9.29 -0.34 -5.59
C ALA A 298 -10.57 -0.88 -6.28
N THR A 299 -10.89 -0.30 -7.44
CA THR A 299 -12.15 -0.52 -8.16
C THR A 299 -12.37 -1.99 -8.51
N GLY A 300 -11.28 -2.73 -8.83
CA GLY A 300 -11.35 -4.16 -9.09
C GLY A 300 -11.88 -4.97 -7.91
N LEU A 301 -11.36 -4.70 -6.70
CA LEU A 301 -11.83 -5.36 -5.48
C LEU A 301 -13.29 -4.98 -5.17
N ILE A 302 -13.62 -3.69 -5.19
CA ILE A 302 -14.97 -3.20 -4.84
C ILE A 302 -16.02 -3.75 -5.81
N ALA A 303 -15.73 -3.82 -7.11
CA ALA A 303 -16.60 -4.42 -8.10
C ALA A 303 -16.84 -5.92 -7.86
N ARG A 304 -15.77 -6.67 -7.53
CA ARG A 304 -15.87 -8.11 -7.24
C ARG A 304 -16.62 -8.41 -5.94
N LEU A 305 -16.54 -7.54 -4.95
CA LEU A 305 -17.35 -7.63 -3.73
C LEU A 305 -18.84 -7.29 -3.98
N GLY A 306 -19.20 -6.84 -5.19
CA GLY A 306 -20.56 -6.45 -5.53
C GLY A 306 -20.98 -5.10 -4.92
N LEU A 307 -20.03 -4.24 -4.57
CA LEU A 307 -20.27 -3.00 -3.83
C LEU A 307 -20.17 -1.73 -4.71
N ALA A 308 -19.87 -1.87 -6.00
CA ALA A 308 -19.68 -0.71 -6.88
C ALA A 308 -20.95 0.14 -6.98
N ASP A 309 -22.11 -0.50 -7.18
CA ASP A 309 -23.40 0.20 -7.36
C ASP A 309 -23.94 0.78 -6.04
N SER A 310 -23.52 0.26 -4.88
CA SER A 310 -23.89 0.77 -3.56
C SER A 310 -23.01 1.91 -3.05
N GLY A 311 -22.00 2.35 -3.83
CA GLY A 311 -21.09 3.41 -3.47
C GLY A 311 -19.83 2.96 -2.71
N GLY A 312 -19.49 1.68 -2.76
CA GLY A 312 -18.29 1.13 -2.15
C GLY A 312 -18.42 0.83 -0.66
N VAL A 313 -17.43 1.23 0.12
CA VAL A 313 -17.37 1.03 1.57
C VAL A 313 -17.00 2.32 2.30
N VAL A 314 -17.28 2.38 3.60
CA VAL A 314 -16.66 3.35 4.50
C VAL A 314 -15.30 2.80 4.93
N ARG A 315 -14.26 3.64 4.90
CA ARG A 315 -12.92 3.25 5.33
C ARG A 315 -12.49 4.07 6.55
N ILE A 316 -12.05 3.37 7.58
CA ILE A 316 -11.46 3.92 8.79
C ILE A 316 -10.01 3.47 8.84
N GLY A 317 -9.07 4.40 8.94
CA GLY A 317 -7.64 4.13 9.09
C GLY A 317 -7.14 4.71 10.39
N LEU A 318 -6.44 3.91 11.18
CA LEU A 318 -5.80 4.35 12.41
C LEU A 318 -4.31 4.58 12.18
N THR A 319 -3.75 5.48 12.96
CA THR A 319 -2.31 5.78 12.97
C THR A 319 -1.82 5.87 14.41
N HIS A 320 -0.50 5.90 14.59
CA HIS A 320 0.14 5.90 15.90
C HIS A 320 -0.12 7.16 16.76
N TYR A 321 -0.78 8.17 16.26
CA TYR A 321 -1.18 9.35 17.04
C TYR A 321 -2.69 9.37 17.39
N ASN A 322 -3.44 8.35 16.99
CA ASN A 322 -4.80 8.18 17.46
C ASN A 322 -4.82 7.63 18.90
N THR A 323 -5.93 7.87 19.59
CA THR A 323 -6.13 7.42 20.98
C THR A 323 -7.24 6.38 21.08
N ALA A 324 -7.29 5.66 22.20
CA ALA A 324 -8.37 4.71 22.48
C ALA A 324 -9.74 5.41 22.57
N GLU A 325 -9.78 6.63 23.12
CA GLU A 325 -11.00 7.45 23.23
C GLU A 325 -11.52 7.87 21.86
N GLU A 326 -10.64 8.16 20.90
CA GLU A 326 -11.02 8.44 19.52
C GLU A 326 -11.63 7.20 18.85
N VAL A 327 -11.09 6.03 19.11
CA VAL A 327 -11.65 4.75 18.63
C VAL A 327 -13.05 4.52 19.20
N ASP A 328 -13.24 4.69 20.51
CA ASP A 328 -14.55 4.56 21.15
C ASP A 328 -15.56 5.52 20.57
N ARG A 329 -15.14 6.75 20.30
CA ARG A 329 -15.99 7.78 19.72
C ARG A 329 -16.45 7.43 18.30
N VAL A 330 -15.57 6.84 17.49
CA VAL A 330 -15.92 6.35 16.14
C VAL A 330 -16.95 5.23 16.25
N VAL A 331 -16.74 4.24 17.11
CA VAL A 331 -17.67 3.11 17.33
C VAL A 331 -19.03 3.62 17.77
N ALA A 332 -19.08 4.48 18.78
CA ALA A 332 -20.33 5.04 19.29
C ALA A 332 -21.09 5.87 18.22
N SER A 333 -20.35 6.60 17.36
CA SER A 333 -20.97 7.36 16.29
C SER A 333 -21.57 6.46 15.22
N ILE A 334 -20.88 5.37 14.80
CA ILE A 334 -21.40 4.40 13.85
C ILE A 334 -22.64 3.68 14.41
N ALA A 335 -22.60 3.26 15.69
CA ALA A 335 -23.73 2.62 16.34
C ALA A 335 -25.00 3.50 16.28
N ARG A 336 -24.87 4.79 16.66
CA ARG A 336 -25.99 5.74 16.57
C ARG A 336 -26.54 5.90 15.15
N VAL A 337 -25.68 5.90 14.15
CA VAL A 337 -26.09 6.03 12.74
C VAL A 337 -26.81 4.77 12.28
N ALA A 338 -26.36 3.58 12.69
CA ALA A 338 -27.00 2.31 12.38
C ALA A 338 -28.38 2.22 13.05
N GLU A 339 -28.51 2.54 14.35
CA GLU A 339 -29.77 2.52 15.11
C GLU A 339 -30.82 3.51 14.59
N ALA A 340 -30.39 4.65 14.06
CA ALA A 340 -31.31 5.67 13.53
C ALA A 340 -31.97 5.30 12.20
N THR A 341 -31.55 4.18 11.61
CA THR A 341 -32.06 3.71 10.31
C THR A 341 -33.03 2.54 10.55
N PRO A 342 -34.34 2.70 10.29
CA PRO A 342 -35.28 1.58 10.40
C PRO A 342 -34.86 0.46 9.45
N VAL A 343 -34.68 -0.74 9.98
CA VAL A 343 -34.58 -1.96 9.16
C VAL A 343 -35.93 -2.12 8.46
N GLY A 344 -35.97 -1.83 7.15
CA GLY A 344 -37.16 -1.94 6.30
C GLY A 344 -37.53 -3.37 5.97
#